data_62b1eb506c040d866b3abb9bcd69ef64
#
_entry.id   62b1eb506c040d866b3abb9bcd69ef64
#
_cell.length_a   1.000
_cell.length_b   1.000
_cell.length_c   1.000
_cell.angle_alpha   90.00
_cell.angle_beta   90.00
_cell.angle_gamma   90.00
#
_symmetry.space_group_name_H-M   'P 1'
#
loop_
_entity.id
_entity.type
_entity.pdbx_description
1 polymer ?
#
loop_
_entity_poly.entity_id
_entity_poly.type
_entity_poly.pdbx_seq_one_letter_code
_entity_poly.pdbx_strand_id
1 'polypeptide(L)'
;EHQPTAQQISALKHRVRLPATQALEIDALRGQARKRAATTLDLSGIAKGFAVDELARCLDSWGITNYLVGIDGEMRSRGLKPDGQPWVVAIERPRRGTREVMGIMELSDAAIATSGDYRHWVEVDGQLYSHTMHPSRGTPLTNKLAAVTVVASSCMLADAWATALMVLGEEAGPELAQAQIGRASCRERVS
;
A
#
# COMPACT_ATOMS: atom_id res chain seq x y z
N GLU A 1 3.82 15.62 20.08
CA GLU A 1 4.92 15.27 19.17
C GLU A 1 5.77 16.50 18.94
N HIS A 2 7.11 16.37 19.02
CA HIS A 2 8.00 17.51 18.81
C HIS A 2 8.48 17.53 17.37
N GLN A 3 8.52 18.71 16.78
CA GLN A 3 9.14 18.90 15.47
C GLN A 3 10.63 18.54 15.54
N PRO A 4 11.17 17.84 14.53
CA PRO A 4 12.60 17.60 14.46
C PRO A 4 13.35 18.93 14.28
N THR A 5 14.45 19.09 14.97
CA THR A 5 15.33 20.28 14.83
C THR A 5 15.93 20.35 13.42
N ALA A 6 16.30 21.55 12.99
CA ALA A 6 16.98 21.74 11.70
C ALA A 6 18.25 20.87 11.57
N GLN A 7 18.97 20.66 12.68
CA GLN A 7 20.15 19.77 12.71
C GLN A 7 19.77 18.29 12.48
N GLN A 8 18.68 17.80 13.08
CA GLN A 8 18.17 16.45 12.87
C GLN A 8 17.70 16.26 11.43
N ILE A 9 16.99 17.25 10.86
CA ILE A 9 16.56 17.22 9.46
C ILE A 9 17.78 17.19 8.53
N SER A 10 18.78 18.02 8.78
CA SER A 10 20.03 18.04 7.99
C SER A 10 20.76 16.71 8.06
N ALA A 11 20.90 16.11 9.24
CA ALA A 11 21.53 14.79 9.41
C ALA A 11 20.79 13.68 8.66
N LEU A 12 19.45 13.73 8.59
CA LEU A 12 18.65 12.77 7.84
C LEU A 12 18.79 12.95 6.33
N LYS A 13 18.91 14.17 5.83
CA LYS A 13 19.09 14.46 4.39
C LYS A 13 20.44 13.97 3.86
N HIS A 14 21.47 13.95 4.69
CA HIS A 14 22.81 13.50 4.31
C HIS A 14 23.05 11.99 4.50
N ARG A 15 22.07 11.26 5.00
CA ARG A 15 22.15 9.81 5.12
C ARG A 15 22.11 9.16 3.73
N VAL A 16 23.17 8.41 3.41
CA VAL A 16 23.17 7.53 2.22
C VAL A 16 22.12 6.44 2.45
N ARG A 17 21.14 6.36 1.56
CA ARG A 17 20.07 5.37 1.59
C ARG A 17 20.29 4.40 0.44
N LEU A 18 20.62 3.16 0.77
CA LEU A 18 20.79 2.11 -0.22
C LEU A 18 19.41 1.55 -0.63
N PRO A 19 19.21 1.22 -1.90
CA PRO A 19 18.07 0.44 -2.33
C PRO A 19 17.97 -0.88 -1.55
N ALA A 20 16.77 -1.39 -1.32
CA ALA A 20 16.55 -2.63 -0.59
C ALA A 20 17.31 -3.81 -1.21
N THR A 21 17.43 -3.85 -2.54
CA THR A 21 18.20 -4.87 -3.29
C THR A 21 19.71 -4.86 -2.98
N GLN A 22 20.25 -3.75 -2.52
CA GLN A 22 21.65 -3.62 -2.10
C GLN A 22 21.81 -3.77 -0.59
N ALA A 23 20.79 -3.38 0.18
CA ALA A 23 20.81 -3.41 1.63
C ALA A 23 20.44 -4.78 2.23
N LEU A 24 19.71 -5.59 1.48
CA LEU A 24 19.20 -6.91 1.89
C LEU A 24 19.63 -8.00 0.93
N GLU A 25 20.05 -9.12 1.51
CA GLU A 25 20.22 -10.39 0.83
C GLU A 25 19.15 -11.36 1.33
N ILE A 26 18.40 -11.97 0.42
CA ILE A 26 17.32 -12.90 0.74
C ILE A 26 17.67 -14.28 0.19
N ASP A 27 17.75 -15.27 1.07
CA ASP A 27 17.82 -16.69 0.73
C ASP A 27 16.42 -17.30 0.93
N ALA A 28 15.63 -17.31 -0.14
CA ALA A 28 14.26 -17.81 -0.09
C ALA A 28 14.22 -19.34 0.19
N LEU A 29 15.24 -20.09 -0.21
CA LEU A 29 15.31 -21.55 0.02
C LEU A 29 15.50 -21.87 1.50
N ARG A 30 16.30 -21.05 2.21
CA ARG A 30 16.55 -21.23 3.64
C ARG A 30 15.61 -20.41 4.52
N GLY A 31 14.75 -19.56 3.94
CA GLY A 31 13.91 -18.63 4.69
C GLY A 31 14.71 -17.62 5.50
N GLN A 32 15.87 -17.19 5.01
CA GLN A 32 16.79 -16.31 5.72
C GLN A 32 16.94 -14.98 5.00
N ALA A 33 17.13 -13.92 5.79
CA ALA A 33 17.47 -12.59 5.28
C ALA A 33 18.68 -12.04 6.04
N ARG A 34 19.60 -11.38 5.32
CA ARG A 34 20.78 -10.73 5.89
C ARG A 34 20.79 -9.26 5.51
N LYS A 35 21.00 -8.39 6.49
CA LYS A 35 21.31 -6.99 6.22
C LYS A 35 22.77 -6.84 5.81
N ARG A 36 23.00 -6.24 4.64
CA ARG A 36 24.35 -5.91 4.16
C ARG A 36 24.81 -4.51 4.56
N ALA A 37 23.88 -3.69 5.06
CA ALA A 37 24.12 -2.35 5.56
C ALA A 37 23.28 -2.06 6.80
N ALA A 38 23.67 -1.04 7.57
CA ALA A 38 22.87 -0.50 8.65
C ALA A 38 21.61 0.16 8.06
N THR A 39 20.51 -0.57 7.99
CA THR A 39 19.25 -0.11 7.44
C THR A 39 18.09 -0.46 8.37
N THR A 40 17.08 0.38 8.39
CA THR A 40 15.80 0.14 9.06
C THR A 40 14.81 -0.33 8.01
N LEU A 41 14.05 -1.37 8.33
CA LEU A 41 12.98 -1.88 7.47
C LEU A 41 11.66 -1.37 8.00
N ASP A 42 10.84 -0.84 7.11
CA ASP A 42 9.46 -0.49 7.37
C ASP A 42 8.57 -1.41 6.52
N LEU A 43 7.71 -2.16 7.21
CA LEU A 43 6.79 -3.11 6.59
C LEU A 43 5.36 -2.57 6.48
N SER A 44 5.13 -1.29 6.81
CA SER A 44 3.79 -0.69 6.84
C SER A 44 3.05 -0.78 5.50
N GLY A 45 3.78 -0.80 4.39
CA GLY A 45 3.21 -0.94 3.04
C GLY A 45 2.93 -2.37 2.58
N ILE A 46 3.10 -3.40 3.45
CA ILE A 46 2.81 -4.80 3.12
C ILE A 46 2.16 -5.57 4.26
N ALA A 47 2.20 -5.04 5.48
CA ALA A 47 1.83 -5.79 6.68
C ALA A 47 0.34 -6.08 6.74
N LYS A 48 -0.52 -5.14 6.36
CA LYS A 48 -1.96 -5.33 6.35
C LYS A 48 -2.37 -6.35 5.29
N GLY A 49 -1.83 -6.21 4.08
CA GLY A 49 -2.06 -7.17 3.00
C GLY A 49 -1.61 -8.59 3.37
N PHE A 50 -0.44 -8.73 4.00
CA PHE A 50 0.04 -10.01 4.52
C PHE A 50 -0.92 -10.58 5.56
N ALA A 51 -1.40 -9.78 6.52
CA ALA A 51 -2.33 -10.23 7.54
C ALA A 51 -3.68 -10.69 6.94
N VAL A 52 -4.19 -10.02 5.92
CA VAL A 52 -5.39 -10.44 5.17
C VAL A 52 -5.16 -11.79 4.48
N ASP A 53 -3.98 -12.00 3.88
CA ASP A 53 -3.63 -13.28 3.29
C ASP A 53 -3.52 -14.40 4.33
N GLU A 54 -3.05 -14.11 5.56
CA GLU A 54 -3.04 -15.07 6.67
C GLU A 54 -4.47 -15.42 7.13
N LEU A 55 -5.37 -14.43 7.23
CA LEU A 55 -6.78 -14.70 7.52
C LEU A 55 -7.41 -15.57 6.45
N ALA A 56 -7.14 -15.32 5.18
CA ALA A 56 -7.61 -16.13 4.07
C ALA A 56 -7.10 -17.59 4.18
N ARG A 57 -5.80 -17.78 4.48
CA ARG A 57 -5.23 -19.11 4.72
C ARG A 57 -5.86 -19.83 5.91
N CYS A 58 -6.20 -19.08 6.96
CA CYS A 58 -6.91 -19.63 8.09
C CYS A 58 -8.29 -20.15 7.68
N LEU A 59 -9.08 -19.37 6.95
CA LEU A 59 -10.39 -19.79 6.42
C LEU A 59 -10.26 -21.02 5.51
N ASP A 60 -9.27 -21.02 4.63
CA ASP A 60 -8.98 -22.15 3.73
C ASP A 60 -8.68 -23.43 4.52
N SER A 61 -7.94 -23.33 5.63
CA SER A 61 -7.60 -24.48 6.48
C SER A 61 -8.82 -25.09 7.20
N TRP A 62 -9.90 -24.31 7.36
CA TRP A 62 -11.18 -24.76 7.87
C TRP A 62 -12.15 -25.24 6.78
N GLY A 63 -11.69 -25.33 5.53
CA GLY A 63 -12.50 -25.75 4.39
C GLY A 63 -13.50 -24.69 3.91
N ILE A 64 -13.38 -23.46 4.37
CA ILE A 64 -14.24 -22.34 3.92
C ILE A 64 -13.71 -21.85 2.59
N THR A 65 -14.49 -21.99 1.53
CA THR A 65 -14.09 -21.69 0.15
C THR A 65 -14.76 -20.44 -0.42
N ASN A 66 -15.73 -19.86 0.28
CA ASN A 66 -16.46 -18.68 -0.17
C ASN A 66 -16.37 -17.61 0.91
N TYR A 67 -15.57 -16.56 0.68
CA TYR A 67 -15.40 -15.49 1.65
C TYR A 67 -14.95 -14.18 0.98
N LEU A 68 -15.23 -13.09 1.66
CA LEU A 68 -14.57 -11.80 1.55
C LEU A 68 -14.02 -11.44 2.93
N VAL A 69 -12.71 -11.36 3.05
CA VAL A 69 -12.02 -11.03 4.31
C VAL A 69 -11.18 -9.79 4.13
N GLY A 70 -11.07 -8.96 5.17
CA GLY A 70 -10.33 -7.71 5.06
C GLY A 70 -9.92 -7.11 6.39
N ILE A 71 -8.92 -6.23 6.33
CA ILE A 71 -8.43 -5.41 7.43
C ILE A 71 -8.29 -3.99 6.90
N ASP A 72 -9.03 -3.05 7.48
CA ASP A 72 -8.90 -1.60 7.28
C ASP A 72 -8.86 -1.15 5.81
N GLY A 73 -9.55 -1.89 4.93
CA GLY A 73 -9.67 -1.55 3.50
C GLY A 73 -8.89 -2.45 2.54
N GLU A 74 -7.88 -3.15 3.01
CA GLU A 74 -7.25 -4.26 2.29
C GLU A 74 -8.15 -5.49 2.37
N MET A 75 -8.49 -6.09 1.22
CA MET A 75 -9.46 -7.19 1.17
C MET A 75 -9.00 -8.29 0.22
N ARG A 76 -9.44 -9.52 0.51
CA ARG A 76 -9.26 -10.68 -0.35
C ARG A 76 -10.55 -11.46 -0.45
N SER A 77 -10.92 -11.84 -1.66
CA SER A 77 -12.07 -12.69 -1.93
C SER A 77 -11.65 -14.07 -2.40
N ARG A 78 -12.51 -15.05 -2.10
CA ARG A 78 -12.48 -16.38 -2.69
C ARG A 78 -13.91 -16.84 -2.95
N GLY A 79 -14.10 -17.55 -4.09
CA GLY A 79 -15.39 -18.04 -4.51
C GLY A 79 -16.44 -16.96 -4.71
N LEU A 80 -17.70 -17.34 -4.57
CA LEU A 80 -18.86 -16.48 -4.83
C LEU A 80 -19.72 -16.32 -3.57
N LYS A 81 -20.57 -15.31 -3.56
CA LYS A 81 -21.63 -15.16 -2.55
C LYS A 81 -22.63 -16.31 -2.64
N PRO A 82 -23.47 -16.53 -1.61
CA PRO A 82 -24.49 -17.61 -1.60
C PRO A 82 -25.49 -17.52 -2.75
N ASP A 83 -25.71 -16.33 -3.32
CA ASP A 83 -26.58 -16.09 -4.48
C ASP A 83 -25.88 -16.31 -5.83
N GLY A 84 -24.64 -16.83 -5.83
CA GLY A 84 -23.84 -17.09 -7.03
C GLY A 84 -23.20 -15.84 -7.65
N GLN A 85 -23.35 -14.67 -7.03
CA GLN A 85 -22.75 -13.44 -7.52
C GLN A 85 -21.33 -13.24 -7.01
N PRO A 86 -20.45 -12.50 -7.72
CA PRO A 86 -19.14 -12.13 -7.23
C PRO A 86 -19.23 -11.26 -5.98
N TRP A 87 -18.16 -11.25 -5.20
CA TRP A 87 -18.00 -10.31 -4.10
C TRP A 87 -17.84 -8.89 -4.65
N VAL A 88 -18.49 -7.92 -4.00
CA VAL A 88 -18.48 -6.53 -4.44
C VAL A 88 -17.91 -5.66 -3.33
N VAL A 89 -16.96 -4.81 -3.69
CA VAL A 89 -16.34 -3.84 -2.79
C VAL A 89 -16.53 -2.42 -3.32
N ALA A 90 -16.73 -1.48 -2.40
CA ALA A 90 -16.81 -0.08 -2.74
C ALA A 90 -15.41 0.55 -2.78
N ILE A 91 -15.14 1.34 -3.81
CA ILE A 91 -13.96 2.20 -3.89
C ILE A 91 -14.35 3.58 -3.40
N GLU A 92 -13.66 4.05 -2.36
CA GLU A 92 -13.93 5.35 -1.76
C GLU A 92 -13.33 6.49 -2.60
N ARG A 93 -14.03 7.60 -2.70
CA ARG A 93 -13.49 8.84 -3.26
C ARG A 93 -12.41 9.39 -2.31
N PRO A 94 -11.17 9.63 -2.78
CA PRO A 94 -10.09 10.08 -1.90
C PRO A 94 -10.22 11.56 -1.55
N ARG A 95 -11.24 11.88 -0.75
CA ARG A 95 -11.56 13.23 -0.28
C ARG A 95 -11.49 13.28 1.24
N ARG A 96 -10.78 14.28 1.77
CA ARG A 96 -10.64 14.47 3.21
C ARG A 96 -11.97 14.82 3.86
N GLY A 97 -12.22 14.24 5.04
CA GLY A 97 -13.39 14.55 5.87
C GLY A 97 -14.74 14.00 5.37
N THR A 98 -14.77 13.28 4.24
CA THR A 98 -15.99 12.67 3.71
C THR A 98 -15.78 11.21 3.39
N ARG A 99 -16.86 10.42 3.48
CA ARG A 99 -16.89 9.04 2.97
C ARG A 99 -17.91 8.96 1.86
N GLU A 100 -17.44 8.89 0.64
CA GLU A 100 -18.28 8.86 -0.55
C GLU A 100 -17.83 7.71 -1.45
N VAL A 101 -18.76 6.89 -1.87
CA VAL A 101 -18.49 5.83 -2.84
C VAL A 101 -18.27 6.48 -4.20
N MET A 102 -17.13 6.19 -4.82
CA MET A 102 -16.82 6.67 -6.15
C MET A 102 -17.10 5.61 -7.22
N GLY A 103 -17.04 4.36 -6.84
CA GLY A 103 -17.30 3.24 -7.73
C GLY A 103 -17.36 1.93 -6.95
N ILE A 104 -17.75 0.89 -7.64
CA ILE A 104 -17.77 -0.48 -7.14
C ILE A 104 -16.89 -1.35 -7.99
N MET A 105 -16.34 -2.41 -7.39
CA MET A 105 -15.53 -3.39 -8.07
C MET A 105 -15.95 -4.80 -7.67
N GLU A 106 -16.13 -5.66 -8.64
CA GLU A 106 -16.34 -7.07 -8.42
C GLU A 106 -14.98 -7.76 -8.22
N LEU A 107 -14.94 -8.62 -7.23
CA LEU A 107 -13.77 -9.43 -6.90
C LEU A 107 -14.13 -10.91 -6.99
N SER A 108 -13.40 -11.66 -7.81
CA SER A 108 -13.47 -13.11 -7.91
C SER A 108 -12.07 -13.67 -7.76
N ASP A 109 -11.83 -14.42 -6.69
CA ASP A 109 -10.53 -15.03 -6.37
C ASP A 109 -9.36 -14.01 -6.45
N ALA A 110 -9.59 -12.80 -5.98
CA ALA A 110 -8.69 -11.67 -6.09
C ALA A 110 -8.58 -10.89 -4.79
N ALA A 111 -7.55 -10.08 -4.69
CA ALA A 111 -7.34 -9.16 -3.58
C ALA A 111 -7.25 -7.72 -4.07
N ILE A 112 -7.59 -6.79 -3.21
CA ILE A 112 -7.54 -5.36 -3.45
C ILE A 112 -6.92 -4.64 -2.25
N ALA A 113 -6.10 -3.64 -2.51
CA ALA A 113 -5.57 -2.74 -1.51
C ALA A 113 -5.52 -1.30 -2.03
N THR A 114 -5.61 -0.35 -1.13
CA THR A 114 -5.56 1.07 -1.47
C THR A 114 -4.60 1.81 -0.55
N SER A 115 -3.54 2.37 -1.12
CA SER A 115 -2.69 3.35 -0.46
C SER A 115 -3.18 4.76 -0.75
N GLY A 116 -3.24 5.61 0.27
CA GLY A 116 -3.69 6.99 0.10
C GLY A 116 -3.37 7.85 1.32
N ASP A 117 -3.24 9.15 1.11
CA ASP A 117 -2.92 10.13 2.15
C ASP A 117 -4.11 11.04 2.53
N TYR A 118 -5.30 10.68 2.06
CA TYR A 118 -6.51 11.45 2.36
C TYR A 118 -7.15 11.09 3.71
N ARG A 119 -6.76 9.97 4.32
CA ARG A 119 -7.23 9.55 5.66
C ARG A 119 -6.22 9.86 6.77
N HIS A 120 -4.94 9.71 6.47
CA HIS A 120 -3.84 9.89 7.41
C HIS A 120 -2.86 10.93 6.88
N TRP A 121 -2.65 11.98 7.65
CA TRP A 121 -1.68 13.04 7.37
C TRP A 121 -1.09 13.55 8.68
N VAL A 122 0.01 14.23 8.57
CA VAL A 122 0.64 14.94 9.69
C VAL A 122 0.51 16.44 9.42
N GLU A 123 -0.02 17.18 10.38
CA GLU A 123 -0.10 18.64 10.30
C GLU A 123 1.03 19.26 11.11
N VAL A 124 1.80 20.14 10.50
CA VAL A 124 2.90 20.87 11.11
C VAL A 124 2.81 22.32 10.66
N ASP A 125 2.66 23.25 11.61
CA ASP A 125 2.54 24.70 11.37
C ASP A 125 1.46 25.05 10.33
N GLY A 126 0.32 24.37 10.38
CA GLY A 126 -0.78 24.57 9.44
C GLY A 126 -0.55 23.96 8.05
N GLN A 127 0.57 23.30 7.82
CA GLN A 127 0.87 22.59 6.58
C GLN A 127 0.64 21.07 6.73
N LEU A 128 -0.04 20.49 5.76
CA LEU A 128 -0.34 19.07 5.75
C LEU A 128 0.72 18.29 4.97
N TYR A 129 1.21 17.24 5.60
CA TYR A 129 2.20 16.33 5.03
C TYR A 129 1.64 14.92 4.88
N SER A 130 2.00 14.25 3.79
CA SER A 130 1.74 12.82 3.63
C SER A 130 2.42 12.03 4.75
N HIS A 131 1.74 11.02 5.27
CA HIS A 131 2.35 10.08 6.20
C HIS A 131 3.33 9.11 5.50
N THR A 132 3.20 8.95 4.18
CA THR A 132 4.09 8.12 3.38
C THR A 132 5.38 8.88 3.07
N MET A 133 6.51 8.23 3.34
CA MET A 133 7.84 8.79 3.17
C MET A 133 8.48 8.31 1.88
N HIS A 134 9.13 9.21 1.15
CA HIS A 134 9.94 8.85 0.00
C HIS A 134 11.21 8.10 0.45
N PRO A 135 11.44 6.85 0.05
CA PRO A 135 12.47 5.99 0.63
C PRO A 135 13.90 6.52 0.42
N SER A 136 14.20 7.13 -0.71
CA SER A 136 15.53 7.66 -1.00
C SER A 136 15.74 9.09 -0.48
N ARG A 137 14.69 9.92 -0.46
CA ARG A 137 14.77 11.30 -0.01
C ARG A 137 14.60 11.42 1.51
N GLY A 138 13.84 10.52 2.13
CA GLY A 138 13.48 10.58 3.56
C GLY A 138 12.64 11.80 3.91
N THR A 139 11.83 12.24 2.97
CA THR A 139 10.86 13.34 3.13
C THR A 139 9.45 12.80 2.85
N PRO A 140 8.41 13.42 3.40
CA PRO A 140 7.04 13.13 2.99
C PRO A 140 6.86 13.21 1.48
N LEU A 141 5.93 12.44 0.94
CA LEU A 141 5.56 12.54 -0.48
C LEU A 141 4.95 13.90 -0.77
N THR A 142 5.29 14.45 -1.93
CA THR A 142 4.80 15.75 -2.42
C THR A 142 4.13 15.66 -3.79
N ASN A 143 3.92 14.44 -4.31
CA ASN A 143 3.23 14.21 -5.57
C ASN A 143 1.72 14.55 -5.47
N LYS A 144 1.03 14.56 -6.61
CA LYS A 144 -0.39 14.92 -6.70
C LYS A 144 -1.34 13.75 -6.47
N LEU A 145 -0.85 12.53 -6.26
CA LEU A 145 -1.70 11.38 -6.03
C LEU A 145 -2.38 11.47 -4.66
N ALA A 146 -3.68 11.28 -4.64
CA ALA A 146 -4.46 11.16 -3.41
C ALA A 146 -4.59 9.70 -2.97
N ALA A 147 -4.71 8.79 -3.93
CA ALA A 147 -4.84 7.37 -3.67
C ALA A 147 -4.42 6.53 -4.88
N VAL A 148 -3.95 5.33 -4.59
CA VAL A 148 -3.67 4.27 -5.57
C VAL A 148 -4.35 3.00 -5.11
N THR A 149 -5.21 2.43 -5.95
CA THR A 149 -5.87 1.14 -5.72
C THR A 149 -5.31 0.10 -6.67
N VAL A 150 -4.93 -1.04 -6.14
CA VAL A 150 -4.38 -2.17 -6.90
C VAL A 150 -5.19 -3.42 -6.64
N VAL A 151 -5.44 -4.18 -7.71
CA VAL A 151 -6.00 -5.54 -7.65
C VAL A 151 -4.92 -6.53 -8.05
N ALA A 152 -4.72 -7.56 -7.24
CA ALA A 152 -3.70 -8.60 -7.45
C ALA A 152 -4.19 -9.98 -6.98
N SER A 153 -3.38 -11.01 -7.22
CA SER A 153 -3.68 -12.38 -6.79
C SER A 153 -3.53 -12.60 -5.29
N SER A 154 -2.80 -11.73 -4.58
CA SER A 154 -2.68 -11.74 -3.13
C SER A 154 -2.79 -10.34 -2.57
N CYS A 155 -3.26 -10.23 -1.33
CA CYS A 155 -3.46 -8.94 -0.69
C CYS A 155 -2.13 -8.27 -0.33
N MET A 156 -1.13 -9.05 0.05
CA MET A 156 0.24 -8.55 0.30
C MET A 156 0.83 -7.90 -0.96
N LEU A 157 0.64 -8.51 -2.13
CA LEU A 157 1.11 -7.92 -3.41
C LEU A 157 0.33 -6.66 -3.77
N ALA A 158 -0.99 -6.66 -3.59
CA ALA A 158 -1.81 -5.48 -3.84
C ALA A 158 -1.39 -4.30 -2.96
N ASP A 159 -1.16 -4.52 -1.67
CA ASP A 159 -0.72 -3.54 -0.68
C ASP A 159 0.68 -3.00 -1.02
N ALA A 160 1.64 -3.90 -1.30
CA ALA A 160 2.99 -3.53 -1.71
C ALA A 160 3.00 -2.64 -2.96
N TRP A 161 2.26 -3.04 -3.99
CA TRP A 161 2.18 -2.28 -5.23
C TRP A 161 1.44 -0.95 -5.07
N ALA A 162 0.35 -0.91 -4.30
CA ALA A 162 -0.36 0.34 -4.03
C ALA A 162 0.56 1.38 -3.38
N THR A 163 1.35 0.95 -2.39
CA THR A 163 2.34 1.82 -1.73
C THR A 163 3.49 2.20 -2.67
N ALA A 164 4.04 1.27 -3.44
CA ALA A 164 5.12 1.55 -4.37
C ALA A 164 4.70 2.55 -5.46
N LEU A 165 3.51 2.37 -6.05
CA LEU A 165 2.99 3.28 -7.06
C LEU A 165 2.66 4.66 -6.48
N MET A 166 2.18 4.73 -5.24
CA MET A 166 1.97 5.99 -4.52
C MET A 166 3.29 6.75 -4.34
N VAL A 167 4.39 6.04 -4.04
CA VAL A 167 5.75 6.63 -3.93
C VAL A 167 6.27 7.11 -5.26
N LEU A 168 6.05 6.35 -6.34
CA LEU A 168 6.50 6.71 -7.70
C LEU A 168 5.78 7.92 -8.27
N GLY A 169 4.55 8.16 -7.83
CA GLY A 169 3.77 9.32 -8.24
C GLY A 169 3.08 9.18 -9.60
N GLU A 170 2.54 10.29 -10.07
CA GLU A 170 1.69 10.37 -11.24
C GLU A 170 2.39 10.15 -12.59
N GLU A 171 3.71 10.31 -12.63
CA GLU A 171 4.50 10.16 -13.86
C GLU A 171 4.97 8.70 -14.04
N ALA A 172 5.79 8.19 -13.11
CA ALA A 172 6.40 6.87 -13.26
C ALA A 172 5.46 5.72 -12.79
N GLY A 173 4.50 6.01 -11.92
CA GLY A 173 3.58 5.00 -11.38
C GLY A 173 2.74 4.31 -12.45
N PRO A 174 2.01 5.03 -13.31
CA PRO A 174 1.17 4.44 -14.36
C PRO A 174 1.95 3.56 -15.36
N GLU A 175 3.13 3.99 -15.79
CA GLU A 175 3.98 3.22 -16.70
C GLU A 175 4.38 1.86 -16.10
N LEU A 176 4.82 1.87 -14.85
CA LEU A 176 5.20 0.64 -14.15
C LEU A 176 3.98 -0.24 -13.87
N ALA A 177 2.84 0.35 -13.51
CA ALA A 177 1.60 -0.39 -13.28
C ALA A 177 1.14 -1.13 -14.54
N GLN A 178 1.19 -0.47 -15.70
CA GLN A 178 0.84 -1.09 -16.97
C GLN A 178 1.76 -2.25 -17.34
N ALA A 179 3.06 -2.10 -17.06
CA ALA A 179 4.06 -3.11 -17.38
C ALA A 179 4.00 -4.35 -16.47
N GLN A 180 3.63 -4.20 -15.18
CA GLN A 180 3.82 -5.24 -14.16
C GLN A 180 2.53 -5.76 -13.54
N ILE A 181 1.45 -4.98 -13.48
CA ILE A 181 0.31 -5.30 -12.61
C ILE A 181 -0.98 -5.56 -13.41
N GLY A 182 -1.14 -4.92 -14.57
CA GLY A 182 -2.33 -5.04 -15.43
C GLY A 182 -3.57 -4.31 -14.90
N ARG A 183 -3.85 -4.29 -13.59
CA ARG A 183 -5.00 -3.61 -12.98
C ARG A 183 -4.60 -2.73 -11.79
N ALA A 184 -4.31 -1.47 -12.08
CA ALA A 184 -4.11 -0.44 -11.08
C ALA A 184 -4.88 0.83 -11.47
N SER A 185 -5.34 1.57 -10.47
CA SER A 185 -5.97 2.88 -10.64
C SER A 185 -5.27 3.90 -9.76
N CYS A 186 -4.61 4.86 -10.39
CA CYS A 186 -4.01 6.02 -9.73
C CYS A 186 -4.99 7.19 -9.79
N ARG A 187 -5.13 7.94 -8.69
CA ARG A 187 -6.04 9.07 -8.60
C ARG A 187 -5.36 10.29 -8.05
N GLU A 188 -5.52 11.40 -8.77
CA GLU A 188 -5.00 12.70 -8.36
C GLU A 188 -5.89 13.37 -7.31
N ARG A 189 -5.29 14.28 -6.54
CA ARG A 189 -6.02 15.16 -5.63
C ARG A 189 -6.88 16.11 -6.45
N VAL A 190 -8.16 16.16 -6.11
CA VAL A 190 -9.04 17.22 -6.59
C VAL A 190 -8.83 18.39 -5.65
N SER A 191 -8.36 19.50 -6.18
CA SER A 191 -8.15 20.78 -5.48
C SER A 191 -9.46 21.36 -4.98
#